data_e14641968ab58f8e5a5b80c5e4843ed6
#
_entry.id   e14641968ab58f8e5a5b80c5e4843ed6
#
_cell.length_a   1.000
_cell.length_b   1.000
_cell.length_c   1.000
_cell.angle_alpha   90.00
_cell.angle_beta   90.00
_cell.angle_gamma   90.00
#
_symmetry.space_group_name_H-M   'P 1'
#
loop_
_entity.id
_entity.type
_entity.pdbx_description
1 polymer ?
#
loop_
_entity_poly.entity_id
_entity_poly.type
_entity_poly.pdbx_seq_one_letter_code
_entity_poly.pdbx_strand_id
1 'polypeptide(L)'
;MNEETHQKLMTIKRSFRLLMNGPGSQSMRDKGLGYKLNWGVPFYELKKMAQEYGKDYDLAIELWKEDIRECKILATLIMPADKMLAEITDIWMEQVQSQEMAEMLAFNLLQYVEYAPVIAYQWIASDKPLYEIAGFQLLARLFANGKEPNDRGINEFLDQAAVALQGDNMGVKHAAANAVMRFCDFGEEFENIARGALKGIFEI
;
A
#
# COMPACT_ATOMS: atom_id res chain seq x y z
N MET A 1 18.46 19.00 0.69
CA MET A 1 18.35 18.41 2.06
C MET A 1 19.08 19.31 3.03
N ASN A 2 18.42 19.70 4.12
CA ASN A 2 19.04 20.48 5.19
C ASN A 2 19.88 19.57 6.12
N GLU A 3 20.76 20.15 6.95
CA GLU A 3 21.68 19.41 7.82
C GLU A 3 20.93 18.54 8.86
N GLU A 4 19.84 19.04 9.44
CA GLU A 4 19.03 18.32 10.40
C GLU A 4 18.41 17.05 9.80
N THR A 5 17.79 17.18 8.61
CA THR A 5 17.22 16.04 7.88
C THR A 5 18.30 15.01 7.52
N HIS A 6 19.49 15.48 7.13
CA HIS A 6 20.61 14.59 6.85
C HIS A 6 21.05 13.79 8.10
N GLN A 7 21.16 14.45 9.24
CA GLN A 7 21.52 13.78 10.49
C GLN A 7 20.48 12.76 10.93
N LYS A 8 19.17 13.10 10.81
CA LYS A 8 18.08 12.15 11.07
C LYS A 8 18.18 10.93 10.17
N LEU A 9 18.34 11.11 8.85
CA LEU A 9 18.49 10.03 7.88
C LEU A 9 19.66 9.10 8.22
N MET A 10 20.83 9.66 8.53
CA MET A 10 22.01 8.89 8.90
C MET A 10 21.83 8.11 10.21
N THR A 11 21.17 8.69 11.18
CA THR A 11 20.84 8.04 12.45
C THR A 11 19.88 6.86 12.24
N ILE A 12 18.83 7.05 11.47
CA ILE A 12 17.87 6.00 11.08
C ILE A 12 18.60 4.84 10.39
N LYS A 13 19.41 5.11 9.37
CA LYS A 13 20.15 4.07 8.64
C LYS A 13 21.11 3.28 9.53
N ARG A 14 21.71 3.92 10.53
CA ARG A 14 22.56 3.24 11.54
C ARG A 14 21.76 2.34 12.47
N SER A 15 20.57 2.77 12.89
CA SER A 15 19.73 2.00 13.82
C SER A 15 19.21 0.71 13.21
N PHE A 16 19.01 0.63 11.88
CA PHE A 16 18.61 -0.61 11.22
C PHE A 16 19.57 -1.77 11.46
N ARG A 17 20.86 -1.50 11.60
CA ARG A 17 21.87 -2.53 11.91
C ARG A 17 21.66 -3.16 13.30
N LEU A 18 21.13 -2.39 14.24
CA LEU A 18 20.85 -2.87 15.60
C LEU A 18 19.55 -3.69 15.65
N LEU A 19 18.66 -3.47 14.71
CA LEU A 19 17.34 -4.09 14.63
C LEU A 19 17.25 -5.17 13.53
N MET A 20 18.37 -5.50 12.89
CA MET A 20 18.41 -6.39 11.75
C MET A 20 17.94 -7.81 12.08
N ASN A 21 17.25 -8.42 11.13
CA ASN A 21 16.84 -9.81 11.15
C ASN A 21 17.36 -10.51 9.87
N GLY A 22 18.53 -11.12 9.98
CA GLY A 22 19.21 -11.78 8.87
C GLY A 22 18.37 -12.89 8.21
N PRO A 23 17.79 -13.83 8.97
CA PRO A 23 16.87 -14.84 8.41
C PRO A 23 15.67 -14.23 7.71
N GLY A 24 15.05 -13.20 8.28
CA GLY A 24 13.94 -12.47 7.66
C GLY A 24 14.34 -11.80 6.36
N SER A 25 15.46 -11.09 6.35
CA SER A 25 16.03 -10.47 5.15
C SER A 25 16.34 -11.50 4.05
N GLN A 26 16.91 -12.65 4.41
CA GLN A 26 17.18 -13.72 3.46
C GLN A 26 15.90 -14.29 2.87
N SER A 27 14.90 -14.61 3.70
CA SER A 27 13.60 -15.09 3.24
C SER A 27 12.91 -14.12 2.25
N MET A 28 13.04 -12.81 2.47
CA MET A 28 12.52 -11.79 1.56
C MET A 28 13.24 -11.81 0.22
N ARG A 29 14.57 -11.91 0.22
CA ARG A 29 15.36 -12.04 -1.02
C ARG A 29 15.01 -13.30 -1.80
N ASP A 30 14.85 -14.43 -1.13
CA ASP A 30 14.46 -15.71 -1.74
C ASP A 30 13.06 -15.62 -2.40
N LYS A 31 12.21 -14.72 -1.92
CA LYS A 31 10.90 -14.40 -2.50
C LYS A 31 10.95 -13.29 -3.57
N GLY A 32 12.14 -12.86 -3.97
CA GLY A 32 12.33 -11.92 -5.08
C GLY A 32 12.30 -10.44 -4.72
N LEU A 33 12.43 -10.06 -3.43
CA LEU A 33 12.59 -8.65 -3.07
C LEU A 33 13.98 -8.13 -3.50
N GLY A 34 13.99 -7.20 -4.47
CA GLY A 34 15.19 -6.74 -5.18
C GLY A 34 15.81 -5.43 -4.64
N TYR A 35 15.57 -5.03 -3.39
CA TYR A 35 16.20 -3.83 -2.81
C TYR A 35 17.73 -3.98 -2.73
N LYS A 36 18.44 -2.89 -2.96
CA LYS A 36 19.91 -2.82 -2.77
C LYS A 36 20.28 -3.22 -1.34
N LEU A 37 19.51 -2.76 -0.35
CA LEU A 37 19.65 -3.16 1.04
C LEU A 37 18.27 -3.53 1.62
N ASN A 38 18.29 -4.62 2.40
CA ASN A 38 17.16 -5.09 3.18
C ASN A 38 17.72 -5.67 4.49
N TRP A 39 17.45 -4.99 5.59
CA TRP A 39 17.92 -5.40 6.92
C TRP A 39 16.98 -6.41 7.59
N GLY A 40 15.77 -6.60 7.03
CA GLY A 40 14.75 -7.46 7.61
C GLY A 40 14.18 -6.93 8.92
N VAL A 41 14.24 -5.63 9.16
CA VAL A 41 13.68 -5.03 10.38
C VAL A 41 12.18 -5.29 10.41
N PRO A 42 11.66 -5.84 11.54
CA PRO A 42 10.25 -6.10 11.68
C PRO A 42 9.41 -4.80 11.59
N PHE A 43 8.22 -4.90 11.00
CA PHE A 43 7.35 -3.74 10.78
C PHE A 43 6.99 -3.00 12.08
N TYR A 44 6.79 -3.72 13.19
CA TYR A 44 6.48 -3.09 14.47
C TYR A 44 7.58 -2.17 15.00
N GLU A 45 8.85 -2.48 14.71
CA GLU A 45 9.98 -1.60 15.05
C GLU A 45 9.99 -0.34 14.19
N LEU A 46 9.69 -0.46 12.88
CA LEU A 46 9.54 0.70 12.00
C LEU A 46 8.38 1.60 12.45
N LYS A 47 7.29 1.03 12.94
CA LYS A 47 6.18 1.81 13.54
C LYS A 47 6.60 2.57 14.79
N LYS A 48 7.40 1.97 15.66
CA LYS A 48 7.95 2.69 16.84
C LYS A 48 8.83 3.85 16.41
N MET A 49 9.75 3.61 15.46
CA MET A 49 10.59 4.68 14.91
C MET A 49 9.74 5.81 14.31
N ALA A 50 8.69 5.48 13.55
CA ALA A 50 7.80 6.47 13.00
C ALA A 50 7.09 7.32 14.06
N GLN A 51 6.75 6.74 15.22
CA GLN A 51 6.19 7.46 16.36
C GLN A 51 7.20 8.42 17.00
N GLU A 52 8.47 8.04 17.08
CA GLU A 52 9.55 8.87 17.62
C GLU A 52 9.87 10.07 16.75
N TYR A 53 9.93 9.88 15.42
CA TYR A 53 10.21 10.96 14.46
C TYR A 53 8.99 11.82 14.15
N GLY A 54 7.78 11.27 14.29
CA GLY A 54 6.53 11.95 13.93
C GLY A 54 6.38 12.16 12.44
N LYS A 55 5.48 13.07 12.05
CA LYS A 55 5.26 13.43 10.65
C LYS A 55 6.31 14.45 10.21
N ASP A 56 7.12 14.10 9.20
CA ASP A 56 8.23 14.92 8.70
C ASP A 56 8.32 14.75 7.18
N TYR A 57 7.84 15.76 6.44
CA TYR A 57 7.81 15.75 4.96
C TYR A 57 9.21 15.62 4.36
N ASP A 58 10.15 16.46 4.79
CA ASP A 58 11.49 16.49 4.21
C ASP A 58 12.23 15.16 4.44
N LEU A 59 12.10 14.62 5.64
CA LEU A 59 12.67 13.32 5.97
C LEU A 59 12.02 12.18 5.18
N ALA A 60 10.71 12.21 4.99
CA ALA A 60 10.00 11.20 4.19
C ALA A 60 10.47 11.19 2.73
N ILE A 61 10.63 12.37 2.13
CA ILE A 61 11.15 12.50 0.75
C ILE A 61 12.57 11.94 0.65
N GLU A 62 13.44 12.23 1.60
CA GLU A 62 14.83 11.73 1.56
C GLU A 62 14.90 10.22 1.82
N LEU A 63 14.11 9.69 2.74
CA LEU A 63 14.00 8.25 2.99
C LEU A 63 13.51 7.49 1.76
N TRP A 64 12.53 8.05 1.01
CA TRP A 64 12.00 7.39 -0.18
C TRP A 64 13.02 7.26 -1.30
N LYS A 65 13.98 8.17 -1.40
CA LYS A 65 15.06 8.13 -2.40
C LYS A 65 16.05 6.98 -2.17
N GLU A 66 16.12 6.47 -0.93
CA GLU A 66 17.02 5.37 -0.61
C GLU A 66 16.50 4.04 -1.16
N ASP A 67 17.36 3.26 -1.82
CA ASP A 67 17.02 1.90 -2.25
C ASP A 67 17.23 0.91 -1.09
N ILE A 68 16.54 1.20 0.02
CA ILE A 68 16.54 0.44 1.27
C ILE A 68 15.09 0.20 1.65
N ARG A 69 14.69 -1.08 1.80
CA ARG A 69 13.32 -1.47 2.13
C ARG A 69 12.76 -0.70 3.34
N GLU A 70 13.52 -0.68 4.43
CA GLU A 70 13.11 -0.05 5.69
C GLU A 70 12.95 1.47 5.55
N CYS A 71 13.80 2.12 4.77
CA CYS A 71 13.67 3.55 4.48
C CYS A 71 12.36 3.85 3.75
N LYS A 72 12.02 3.07 2.71
CA LYS A 72 10.78 3.26 1.97
C LYS A 72 9.54 3.01 2.82
N ILE A 73 9.54 1.95 3.64
CA ILE A 73 8.42 1.69 4.58
C ILE A 73 8.30 2.86 5.58
N LEU A 74 9.40 3.30 6.17
CA LEU A 74 9.39 4.39 7.13
C LEU A 74 8.90 5.70 6.48
N ALA A 75 9.28 5.97 5.22
CA ALA A 75 8.78 7.11 4.46
C ALA A 75 7.25 7.11 4.37
N THR A 76 6.62 5.96 4.12
CA THR A 76 5.14 5.86 4.08
C THR A 76 4.49 6.14 5.44
N LEU A 77 5.19 5.84 6.54
CA LEU A 77 4.70 6.04 7.89
C LEU A 77 4.81 7.50 8.37
N ILE A 78 5.88 8.22 7.95
CA ILE A 78 6.15 9.58 8.44
C ILE A 78 5.73 10.68 7.47
N MET A 79 5.42 10.38 6.20
CA MET A 79 4.88 11.37 5.27
C MET A 79 3.56 11.92 5.80
N PRO A 80 3.41 13.26 5.92
CA PRO A 80 2.11 13.87 6.22
C PRO A 80 1.16 13.69 5.03
N ALA A 81 -0.03 13.12 5.27
CA ALA A 81 -0.99 12.84 4.20
C ALA A 81 -1.49 14.12 3.52
N ASP A 82 -1.66 15.19 4.27
CA ASP A 82 -2.06 16.52 3.78
C ASP A 82 -1.01 17.20 2.89
N LYS A 83 0.23 16.72 2.92
CA LYS A 83 1.34 17.19 2.06
C LYS A 83 1.68 16.21 0.94
N MET A 84 1.04 15.04 0.91
CA MET A 84 1.21 14.07 -0.17
C MET A 84 0.39 14.50 -1.37
N LEU A 85 1.03 15.15 -2.35
CA LEU A 85 0.39 15.59 -3.59
C LEU A 85 0.23 14.40 -4.56
N ALA A 86 -0.74 14.51 -5.47
CA ALA A 86 -0.99 13.45 -6.46
C ALA A 86 0.25 13.16 -7.32
N GLU A 87 0.98 14.19 -7.72
CA GLU A 87 2.22 14.06 -8.51
C GLU A 87 3.33 13.28 -7.74
N ILE A 88 3.42 13.47 -6.43
CA ILE A 88 4.37 12.72 -5.60
C ILE A 88 3.90 11.26 -5.49
N THR A 89 2.59 11.03 -5.37
CA THR A 89 2.02 9.68 -5.35
C THR A 89 2.34 8.92 -6.63
N ASP A 90 2.19 9.56 -7.79
CA ASP A 90 2.53 8.95 -9.07
C ASP A 90 4.00 8.57 -9.15
N ILE A 91 4.90 9.49 -8.76
CA ILE A 91 6.36 9.24 -8.72
C ILE A 91 6.68 8.08 -7.76
N TRP A 92 6.06 8.06 -6.58
CA TRP A 92 6.32 7.00 -5.61
C TRP A 92 5.81 5.64 -6.11
N MET A 93 4.60 5.61 -6.69
CA MET A 93 4.01 4.38 -7.22
C MET A 93 4.81 3.81 -8.40
N GLU A 94 5.35 4.65 -9.28
CA GLU A 94 6.25 4.21 -10.36
C GLU A 94 7.53 3.53 -9.86
N GLN A 95 7.96 3.87 -8.64
CA GLN A 95 9.16 3.31 -8.01
C GLN A 95 8.87 2.10 -7.11
N VAL A 96 7.61 1.70 -6.98
CA VAL A 96 7.22 0.50 -6.23
C VAL A 96 7.65 -0.75 -7.02
N GLN A 97 8.41 -1.63 -6.35
CA GLN A 97 8.99 -2.84 -6.97
C GLN A 97 8.48 -4.15 -6.34
N SER A 98 7.60 -4.07 -5.34
CA SER A 98 7.10 -5.25 -4.64
C SER A 98 5.66 -5.08 -4.19
N GLN A 99 4.96 -6.21 -4.05
CA GLN A 99 3.63 -6.25 -3.47
C GLN A 99 3.62 -5.64 -2.06
N GLU A 100 4.61 -5.99 -1.20
CA GLU A 100 4.71 -5.42 0.14
C GLU A 100 4.71 -3.89 0.11
N MET A 101 5.48 -3.28 -0.80
CA MET A 101 5.56 -1.82 -0.86
C MET A 101 4.27 -1.19 -1.40
N ALA A 102 3.61 -1.82 -2.37
CA ALA A 102 2.30 -1.40 -2.85
C ALA A 102 1.26 -1.39 -1.70
N GLU A 103 1.26 -2.44 -0.89
CA GLU A 103 0.41 -2.55 0.30
C GLU A 103 0.77 -1.52 1.37
N MET A 104 2.06 -1.33 1.68
CA MET A 104 2.52 -0.35 2.67
C MET A 104 2.15 1.08 2.26
N LEU A 105 2.27 1.42 0.99
CA LEU A 105 1.89 2.72 0.47
C LEU A 105 0.38 2.96 0.66
N ALA A 106 -0.46 1.99 0.32
CA ALA A 106 -1.90 2.07 0.52
C ALA A 106 -2.28 2.16 2.01
N PHE A 107 -1.71 1.28 2.86
CA PHE A 107 -2.09 1.15 4.26
C PHE A 107 -1.56 2.25 5.16
N ASN A 108 -0.32 2.69 4.95
CA ASN A 108 0.31 3.63 5.86
C ASN A 108 0.02 5.09 5.50
N LEU A 109 -0.27 5.38 4.23
CA LEU A 109 -0.32 6.74 3.71
C LEU A 109 -1.57 7.04 2.88
N LEU A 110 -1.78 6.34 1.75
CA LEU A 110 -2.75 6.77 0.75
C LEU A 110 -4.21 6.66 1.21
N GLN A 111 -4.54 5.81 2.17
CA GLN A 111 -5.89 5.78 2.73
C GLN A 111 -6.31 7.10 3.42
N TYR A 112 -5.35 7.97 3.72
CA TYR A 112 -5.56 9.24 4.41
C TYR A 112 -5.50 10.47 3.50
N VAL A 113 -5.16 10.33 2.21
CA VAL A 113 -5.17 11.45 1.27
C VAL A 113 -6.58 11.72 0.75
N GLU A 114 -6.89 12.97 0.45
CA GLU A 114 -8.24 13.38 0.02
C GLU A 114 -8.65 12.74 -1.31
N TYR A 115 -7.70 12.61 -2.22
CA TYR A 115 -7.92 12.03 -3.56
C TYR A 115 -7.82 10.48 -3.60
N ALA A 116 -7.72 9.81 -2.45
CA ALA A 116 -7.61 8.35 -2.37
C ALA A 116 -8.65 7.58 -3.21
N PRO A 117 -9.95 7.93 -3.19
CA PRO A 117 -10.92 7.22 -4.02
C PRO A 117 -10.62 7.31 -5.51
N VAL A 118 -10.18 8.48 -5.98
CA VAL A 118 -9.89 8.70 -7.40
C VAL A 118 -8.77 7.79 -7.89
N ILE A 119 -7.63 7.80 -7.18
CA ILE A 119 -6.48 6.97 -7.57
C ILE A 119 -6.77 5.48 -7.40
N ALA A 120 -7.55 5.09 -6.39
CA ALA A 120 -7.91 3.69 -6.18
C ALA A 120 -8.66 3.12 -7.39
N TYR A 121 -9.68 3.82 -7.90
CA TYR A 121 -10.41 3.41 -9.11
C TYR A 121 -9.54 3.44 -10.37
N GLN A 122 -8.66 4.43 -10.52
CA GLN A 122 -7.70 4.46 -11.63
C GLN A 122 -6.76 3.24 -11.61
N TRP A 123 -6.30 2.85 -10.42
CA TRP A 123 -5.32 1.79 -10.28
C TRP A 123 -5.90 0.38 -10.40
N ILE A 124 -7.14 0.13 -9.97
CA ILE A 124 -7.79 -1.17 -10.20
C ILE A 124 -8.09 -1.41 -11.67
N ALA A 125 -8.19 -0.37 -12.49
CA ALA A 125 -8.37 -0.44 -13.94
C ALA A 125 -7.03 -0.44 -14.71
N SER A 126 -5.89 -0.52 -14.02
CA SER A 126 -4.56 -0.57 -14.63
C SER A 126 -4.26 -1.97 -15.19
N ASP A 127 -3.35 -2.04 -16.15
CA ASP A 127 -2.77 -3.29 -16.65
C ASP A 127 -1.49 -3.71 -15.90
N LYS A 128 -1.10 -2.96 -14.85
CA LYS A 128 0.11 -3.17 -14.06
C LYS A 128 -0.24 -3.83 -12.73
N PRO A 129 0.20 -5.07 -12.46
CA PRO A 129 -0.20 -5.81 -11.26
C PRO A 129 0.04 -5.08 -9.93
N LEU A 130 1.14 -4.32 -9.79
CA LEU A 130 1.43 -3.58 -8.56
C LEU A 130 0.46 -2.41 -8.35
N TYR A 131 -0.02 -1.78 -9.44
CA TYR A 131 -1.05 -0.75 -9.37
C TYR A 131 -2.40 -1.35 -9.01
N GLU A 132 -2.79 -2.48 -9.61
CA GLU A 132 -4.02 -3.19 -9.25
C GLU A 132 -4.02 -3.59 -7.78
N ILE A 133 -2.91 -4.18 -7.29
CA ILE A 133 -2.75 -4.55 -5.87
C ILE A 133 -2.93 -3.31 -4.97
N ALA A 134 -2.21 -2.23 -5.26
CA ALA A 134 -2.32 -0.99 -4.49
C ALA A 134 -3.74 -0.42 -4.53
N GLY A 135 -4.40 -0.41 -5.69
CA GLY A 135 -5.75 0.07 -5.89
C GLY A 135 -6.79 -0.73 -5.10
N PHE A 136 -6.79 -2.06 -5.22
CA PHE A 136 -7.69 -2.92 -4.47
C PHE A 136 -7.45 -2.86 -2.96
N GLN A 137 -6.19 -2.84 -2.51
CA GLN A 137 -5.88 -2.68 -1.09
C GLN A 137 -6.30 -1.31 -0.57
N LEU A 138 -6.17 -0.26 -1.38
CA LEU A 138 -6.64 1.08 -1.01
C LEU A 138 -8.17 1.10 -0.89
N LEU A 139 -8.93 0.53 -1.85
CA LEU A 139 -10.37 0.39 -1.74
C LEU A 139 -10.77 -0.41 -0.49
N ALA A 140 -10.10 -1.53 -0.22
CA ALA A 140 -10.34 -2.31 0.98
C ALA A 140 -10.20 -1.47 2.26
N ARG A 141 -9.22 -0.56 2.32
CA ARG A 141 -9.05 0.36 3.46
C ARG A 141 -10.13 1.44 3.51
N LEU A 142 -10.50 2.00 2.36
CA LEU A 142 -11.57 2.99 2.28
C LEU A 142 -12.91 2.39 2.73
N PHE A 143 -13.24 1.18 2.28
CA PHE A 143 -14.45 0.47 2.69
C PHE A 143 -14.42 0.15 4.19
N ALA A 144 -13.31 -0.39 4.71
CA ALA A 144 -13.15 -0.64 6.14
C ALA A 144 -13.27 0.64 7.01
N ASN A 145 -12.97 1.80 6.45
CA ASN A 145 -13.14 3.11 7.09
C ASN A 145 -14.53 3.73 6.86
N GLY A 146 -15.50 2.96 6.33
CA GLY A 146 -16.88 3.42 6.12
C GLY A 146 -17.07 4.35 4.91
N LYS A 147 -16.12 4.38 3.97
CA LYS A 147 -16.25 5.15 2.72
C LYS A 147 -17.06 4.36 1.71
N GLU A 148 -18.37 4.47 1.82
CA GLU A 148 -19.34 3.80 0.94
C GLU A 148 -19.24 4.37 -0.50
N PRO A 149 -19.11 3.50 -1.53
CA PRO A 149 -19.13 3.94 -2.92
C PRO A 149 -20.56 4.25 -3.39
N ASN A 150 -20.70 5.16 -4.36
CA ASN A 150 -21.96 5.35 -5.05
C ASN A 150 -22.22 4.24 -6.09
N ASP A 151 -23.41 4.20 -6.69
CA ASP A 151 -23.82 3.16 -7.65
C ASP A 151 -22.82 2.96 -8.80
N ARG A 152 -22.28 4.04 -9.34
CA ARG A 152 -21.26 3.96 -10.38
C ARG A 152 -19.98 3.32 -9.87
N GLY A 153 -19.54 3.71 -8.69
CA GLY A 153 -18.37 3.14 -8.03
C GLY A 153 -18.55 1.65 -7.70
N ILE A 154 -19.75 1.25 -7.27
CA ILE A 154 -20.09 -0.17 -7.02
C ILE A 154 -19.92 -0.98 -8.31
N ASN A 155 -20.54 -0.54 -9.42
CA ASN A 155 -20.46 -1.24 -10.68
C ASN A 155 -19.01 -1.35 -11.20
N GLU A 156 -18.28 -0.25 -11.23
CA GLU A 156 -16.88 -0.22 -11.67
C GLU A 156 -16.00 -1.13 -10.81
N PHE A 157 -16.15 -1.06 -9.48
CA PHE A 157 -15.41 -1.91 -8.55
C PHE A 157 -15.65 -3.39 -8.80
N LEU A 158 -16.92 -3.81 -8.91
CA LEU A 158 -17.28 -5.23 -9.07
C LEU A 158 -16.88 -5.75 -10.44
N ASP A 159 -16.97 -4.94 -11.51
CA ASP A 159 -16.49 -5.31 -12.83
C ASP A 159 -14.96 -5.55 -12.83
N GLN A 160 -14.18 -4.65 -12.25
CA GLN A 160 -12.73 -4.82 -12.13
C GLN A 160 -12.37 -5.99 -11.19
N ALA A 161 -13.11 -6.18 -10.09
CA ALA A 161 -12.90 -7.31 -9.20
C ALA A 161 -13.16 -8.65 -9.90
N ALA A 162 -14.19 -8.74 -10.74
CA ALA A 162 -14.49 -9.95 -11.53
C ALA A 162 -13.35 -10.29 -12.49
N VAL A 163 -12.76 -9.29 -13.16
CA VAL A 163 -11.60 -9.47 -14.04
C VAL A 163 -10.37 -9.93 -13.22
N ALA A 164 -10.07 -9.22 -12.13
CA ALA A 164 -8.92 -9.51 -11.27
C ALA A 164 -8.98 -10.93 -10.68
N LEU A 165 -10.16 -11.36 -10.21
CA LEU A 165 -10.37 -12.68 -9.60
C LEU A 165 -10.22 -13.83 -10.61
N GLN A 166 -10.43 -13.59 -11.89
CA GLN A 166 -10.23 -14.57 -12.97
C GLN A 166 -8.81 -14.55 -13.56
N GLY A 167 -8.04 -13.48 -13.32
CA GLY A 167 -6.66 -13.34 -13.80
C GLY A 167 -5.69 -14.37 -13.22
N ASP A 168 -4.44 -14.34 -13.66
CA ASP A 168 -3.41 -15.32 -13.22
C ASP A 168 -2.56 -14.83 -12.05
N ASN A 169 -2.55 -13.52 -11.77
CA ASN A 169 -1.71 -12.95 -10.72
C ASN A 169 -2.34 -13.15 -9.33
N MET A 170 -1.71 -13.99 -8.51
CA MET A 170 -2.20 -14.32 -7.17
C MET A 170 -2.24 -13.13 -6.22
N GLY A 171 -1.31 -12.17 -6.35
CA GLY A 171 -1.29 -10.95 -5.53
C GLY A 171 -2.50 -10.07 -5.83
N VAL A 172 -2.83 -9.90 -7.11
CA VAL A 172 -4.03 -9.16 -7.56
C VAL A 172 -5.30 -9.86 -7.10
N LYS A 173 -5.39 -11.18 -7.26
CA LYS A 173 -6.54 -11.98 -6.78
C LYS A 173 -6.78 -11.78 -5.28
N HIS A 174 -5.73 -11.89 -4.48
CA HIS A 174 -5.85 -11.72 -3.03
C HIS A 174 -6.27 -10.29 -2.65
N ALA A 175 -5.73 -9.27 -3.32
CA ALA A 175 -6.10 -7.89 -3.08
C ALA A 175 -7.57 -7.62 -3.46
N ALA A 176 -8.01 -8.12 -4.61
CA ALA A 176 -9.40 -8.02 -5.06
C ALA A 176 -10.36 -8.75 -4.10
N ALA A 177 -10.05 -10.00 -3.71
CA ALA A 177 -10.84 -10.76 -2.76
C ALA A 177 -10.96 -10.03 -1.42
N ASN A 178 -9.86 -9.48 -0.89
CA ASN A 178 -9.89 -8.68 0.33
C ASN A 178 -10.80 -7.45 0.19
N ALA A 179 -10.73 -6.75 -0.94
CA ALA A 179 -11.59 -5.58 -1.19
C ALA A 179 -13.07 -5.97 -1.28
N VAL A 180 -13.41 -7.10 -1.93
CA VAL A 180 -14.78 -7.62 -1.99
C VAL A 180 -15.31 -7.94 -0.60
N MET A 181 -14.52 -8.61 0.24
CA MET A 181 -14.94 -8.91 1.61
C MET A 181 -15.20 -7.63 2.42
N ARG A 182 -14.34 -6.60 2.27
CA ARG A 182 -14.55 -5.29 2.92
C ARG A 182 -15.77 -4.53 2.38
N PHE A 183 -16.07 -4.68 1.10
CA PHE A 183 -17.30 -4.15 0.50
C PHE A 183 -18.55 -4.82 1.10
N CYS A 184 -18.53 -6.13 1.30
CA CYS A 184 -19.64 -6.86 1.93
C CYS A 184 -19.86 -6.45 3.42
N ASP A 185 -18.84 -5.96 4.11
CA ASP A 185 -18.95 -5.47 5.49
C ASP A 185 -19.92 -4.27 5.64
N PHE A 186 -20.32 -3.60 4.54
CA PHE A 186 -21.37 -2.55 4.60
C PHE A 186 -22.76 -3.09 4.92
N GLY A 187 -23.02 -4.37 4.68
CA GLY A 187 -24.27 -5.03 5.07
C GLY A 187 -24.83 -5.98 4.01
N GLU A 188 -25.97 -6.59 4.33
CA GLU A 188 -26.60 -7.65 3.51
C GLU A 188 -26.93 -7.21 2.08
N GLU A 189 -27.30 -5.94 1.87
CA GLU A 189 -27.56 -5.40 0.53
C GLU A 189 -26.30 -5.45 -0.35
N PHE A 190 -25.17 -4.98 0.18
CA PHE A 190 -23.88 -4.98 -0.53
C PHE A 190 -23.36 -6.39 -0.77
N GLU A 191 -23.55 -7.29 0.21
CA GLU A 191 -23.22 -8.70 0.06
C GLU A 191 -24.04 -9.34 -1.06
N ASN A 192 -25.34 -9.09 -1.15
CA ASN A 192 -26.22 -9.60 -2.20
C ASN A 192 -25.83 -9.05 -3.59
N ILE A 193 -25.47 -7.77 -3.69
CA ILE A 193 -24.96 -7.17 -4.93
C ILE A 193 -23.68 -7.87 -5.36
N ALA A 194 -22.72 -8.04 -4.44
CA ALA A 194 -21.46 -8.71 -4.74
C ALA A 194 -21.65 -10.18 -5.15
N ARG A 195 -22.52 -10.93 -4.44
CA ARG A 195 -22.89 -12.32 -4.79
C ARG A 195 -23.49 -12.40 -6.20
N GLY A 196 -24.33 -11.45 -6.56
CA GLY A 196 -24.93 -11.38 -7.90
C GLY A 196 -23.89 -11.14 -9.00
N ALA A 197 -23.04 -10.13 -8.80
CA ALA A 197 -22.01 -9.74 -9.77
C ALA A 197 -20.89 -10.77 -9.93
N LEU A 198 -20.50 -11.47 -8.86
CA LEU A 198 -19.37 -12.39 -8.83
C LEU A 198 -19.80 -13.86 -8.88
N LYS A 199 -21.07 -14.14 -9.25
CA LYS A 199 -21.61 -15.49 -9.30
C LYS A 199 -20.80 -16.39 -10.24
N GLY A 200 -20.30 -17.51 -9.72
CA GLY A 200 -19.47 -18.47 -10.47
C GLY A 200 -17.99 -18.05 -10.63
N ILE A 201 -17.61 -16.89 -10.08
CA ILE A 201 -16.23 -16.37 -10.09
C ILE A 201 -15.63 -16.44 -8.69
N PHE A 202 -16.37 -15.99 -7.69
CA PHE A 202 -15.91 -15.91 -6.30
C PHE A 202 -17.06 -16.24 -5.35
N GLU A 203 -16.80 -17.10 -4.36
CA GLU A 203 -17.76 -17.44 -3.30
C GLU A 203 -17.59 -16.49 -2.10
N ILE A 204 -18.69 -15.81 -1.74
CA ILE A 204 -18.78 -14.85 -0.63
C ILE A 204 -19.55 -15.50 0.53
#